data_68d73180538e68b6199c580f3a47ac75
#
_entry.id   68d73180538e68b6199c580f3a47ac75
#
_cell.length_a   1.000
_cell.length_b   1.000
_cell.length_c   1.000
_cell.angle_alpha   90.00
_cell.angle_beta   90.00
_cell.angle_gamma   90.00
#
_symmetry.space_group_name_H-M   'P 1'
#
loop_
_entity.id
_entity.type
_entity.pdbx_description
1 polymer ?
#
loop_
_entity_poly.entity_id
_entity_poly.type
_entity_poly.pdbx_seq_one_letter_code
_entity_poly.pdbx_strand_id
1 'polypeptide(L)'
;DMILRKKDIHLLLLEDIQDPGNLGTMLRTGEGAGVTGVIMSKGCVDLYNPKVIRSTMGAIYRVPFLYTEDFYGIITKIKEICKVYAAHLKAKQYYDKYNYKAPTAILIGNESRGLKEETAALADILIKIPMLGKVESLNAAVAAALLMYEVYRQRRN
;
A
#
# COMPACT_ATOMS: atom_id res chain seq x y z
N ASP A 1 -14.95 -7.58 3.82
CA ASP A 1 -15.12 -8.87 3.17
C ASP A 1 -15.35 -8.78 1.67
N MET A 2 -16.08 -7.77 1.17
CA MET A 2 -16.16 -7.52 -0.26
C MET A 2 -14.80 -7.29 -0.90
N ILE A 3 -13.87 -6.64 -0.18
CA ILE A 3 -12.50 -6.40 -0.64
C ILE A 3 -11.75 -7.72 -0.84
N LEU A 4 -11.98 -8.71 0.02
CA LEU A 4 -11.26 -9.97 0.03
C LEU A 4 -11.85 -11.03 -0.90
N ARG A 5 -13.01 -10.76 -1.51
CA ARG A 5 -13.70 -11.73 -2.39
C ARG A 5 -13.46 -11.48 -3.87
N LYS A 6 -12.76 -10.41 -4.22
CA LYS A 6 -12.49 -10.09 -5.63
C LYS A 6 -11.44 -11.02 -6.22
N LYS A 7 -11.54 -11.28 -7.52
CA LYS A 7 -10.47 -11.91 -8.28
C LYS A 7 -9.28 -10.96 -8.37
N ASP A 8 -8.08 -11.53 -8.51
CA ASP A 8 -6.85 -10.76 -8.72
C ASP A 8 -6.59 -9.76 -7.59
N ILE A 9 -6.71 -10.23 -6.36
CA ILE A 9 -6.53 -9.41 -5.18
C ILE A 9 -5.21 -8.65 -5.22
N HIS A 10 -5.30 -7.33 -5.11
CA HIS A 10 -4.18 -6.42 -4.96
C HIS A 10 -4.58 -5.38 -3.93
N LEU A 11 -4.10 -5.55 -2.70
CA LEU A 11 -4.44 -4.66 -1.59
C LEU A 11 -3.33 -3.67 -1.32
N LEU A 12 -3.73 -2.46 -0.95
CA LEU A 12 -2.83 -1.45 -0.43
C LEU A 12 -3.13 -1.28 1.07
N LEU A 13 -2.13 -1.51 1.90
CA LEU A 13 -2.23 -1.43 3.36
C LEU A 13 -1.42 -0.22 3.82
N LEU A 14 -2.07 0.74 4.45
CA LEU A 14 -1.47 2.02 4.81
C LEU A 14 -1.44 2.20 6.32
N GLU A 15 -0.25 2.41 6.87
CA GLU A 15 -0.08 2.67 8.30
C GLU A 15 0.24 4.14 8.54
N ASP A 16 -0.68 4.84 9.21
CA ASP A 16 -0.48 6.21 9.70
C ASP A 16 -0.04 7.20 8.62
N ILE A 17 -0.63 7.11 7.44
CA ILE A 17 -0.42 8.11 6.38
C ILE A 17 -1.17 9.37 6.78
N GLN A 18 -0.44 10.44 7.04
CA GLN A 18 -1.00 11.67 7.62
C GLN A 18 -1.13 12.82 6.64
N ASP A 19 -0.35 12.82 5.56
CA ASP A 19 -0.43 13.88 4.56
C ASP A 19 -1.62 13.65 3.63
N PRO A 20 -2.59 14.60 3.58
CA PRO A 20 -3.78 14.45 2.74
C PRO A 20 -3.46 14.29 1.25
N GLY A 21 -2.44 14.98 0.75
CA GLY A 21 -2.02 14.87 -0.64
C GLY A 21 -1.47 13.49 -0.97
N ASN A 22 -0.65 12.92 -0.08
CA ASN A 22 -0.13 11.57 -0.24
C ASN A 22 -1.26 10.55 -0.28
N LEU A 23 -2.19 10.63 0.67
CA LEU A 23 -3.29 9.67 0.73
C LEU A 23 -4.15 9.73 -0.54
N GLY A 24 -4.52 10.94 -0.96
CA GLY A 24 -5.31 11.11 -2.18
C GLY A 24 -4.59 10.60 -3.42
N THR A 25 -3.29 10.88 -3.53
CA THR A 25 -2.46 10.39 -4.65
C THR A 25 -2.38 8.87 -4.64
N MET A 26 -2.23 8.26 -3.47
CA MET A 26 -2.20 6.79 -3.36
C MET A 26 -3.51 6.16 -3.82
N LEU A 27 -4.65 6.74 -3.47
CA LEU A 27 -5.95 6.23 -3.91
C LEU A 27 -6.12 6.35 -5.43
N ARG A 28 -5.78 7.52 -5.96
CA ARG A 28 -5.85 7.77 -7.41
C ARG A 28 -4.94 6.80 -8.17
N THR A 29 -3.71 6.65 -7.73
CA THR A 29 -2.74 5.75 -8.35
C THR A 29 -3.18 4.29 -8.20
N GLY A 30 -3.73 3.95 -7.04
CA GLY A 30 -4.25 2.60 -6.79
C GLY A 30 -5.35 2.22 -7.75
N GLU A 31 -6.27 3.12 -8.04
CA GLU A 31 -7.29 2.87 -9.07
C GLU A 31 -6.63 2.60 -10.42
N GLY A 32 -5.68 3.43 -10.82
CA GLY A 32 -4.98 3.26 -12.10
C GLY A 32 -4.22 1.94 -12.19
N ALA A 33 -3.68 1.47 -11.08
CA ALA A 33 -2.88 0.24 -11.04
C ALA A 33 -3.71 -1.03 -10.78
N GLY A 34 -5.02 -0.91 -10.64
CA GLY A 34 -5.90 -2.07 -10.42
C GLY A 34 -5.96 -2.55 -8.98
N VAL A 35 -5.65 -1.69 -8.02
CA VAL A 35 -5.82 -2.03 -6.60
C VAL A 35 -7.28 -2.35 -6.32
N THR A 36 -7.53 -3.49 -5.66
CA THR A 36 -8.87 -3.98 -5.40
C THR A 36 -9.42 -3.53 -4.06
N GLY A 37 -8.59 -2.98 -3.20
CA GLY A 37 -9.02 -2.43 -1.92
C GLY A 37 -7.88 -1.76 -1.19
N VAL A 38 -8.21 -0.77 -0.36
CA VAL A 38 -7.27 -0.04 0.47
C VAL A 38 -7.69 -0.19 1.92
N ILE A 39 -6.77 -0.61 2.77
CA ILE A 39 -7.00 -0.76 4.20
C ILE A 39 -6.07 0.17 4.94
N MET A 40 -6.64 1.00 5.81
CA MET A 40 -5.92 2.05 6.50
C MET A 40 -6.00 1.86 8.00
N SER A 41 -4.88 2.10 8.67
CA SER A 41 -4.87 2.16 10.13
C SER A 41 -5.62 3.41 10.60
N LYS A 42 -6.03 3.39 11.87
CA LYS A 42 -6.75 4.50 12.51
C LYS A 42 -5.97 5.82 12.46
N GLY A 43 -4.64 5.76 12.44
CA GLY A 43 -3.78 6.95 12.40
C GLY A 43 -3.70 7.64 11.04
N CYS A 44 -4.31 7.09 10.00
CA CYS A 44 -4.35 7.74 8.69
C CYS A 44 -5.27 8.96 8.71
N VAL A 45 -4.94 9.97 7.88
CA VAL A 45 -5.78 11.14 7.72
C VAL A 45 -7.16 10.74 7.18
N ASP A 46 -8.19 11.48 7.58
CA ASP A 46 -9.56 11.21 7.17
C ASP A 46 -9.71 11.34 5.64
N LEU A 47 -10.24 10.31 5.00
CA LEU A 47 -10.52 10.32 3.55
C LEU A 47 -11.49 11.42 3.15
N TYR A 48 -12.38 11.84 4.06
CA TYR A 48 -13.35 12.90 3.78
C TYR A 48 -12.80 14.29 4.02
N ASN A 49 -11.53 14.42 4.40
CA ASN A 49 -10.83 15.70 4.41
C ASN A 49 -10.91 16.28 2.98
N PRO A 50 -11.35 17.54 2.80
CA PRO A 50 -11.52 18.11 1.45
C PRO A 50 -10.29 18.06 0.57
N LYS A 51 -9.11 18.16 1.16
CA LYS A 51 -7.85 18.07 0.42
C LYS A 51 -7.60 16.66 -0.10
N VAL A 52 -7.96 15.62 0.68
CA VAL A 52 -7.89 14.23 0.24
C VAL A 52 -8.85 14.03 -0.92
N ILE A 53 -10.12 14.42 -0.74
CA ILE A 53 -11.16 14.25 -1.76
C ILE A 53 -10.72 14.86 -3.09
N ARG A 54 -10.20 16.08 -3.08
CA ARG A 54 -9.71 16.73 -4.30
C ARG A 54 -8.56 15.97 -4.95
N SER A 55 -7.66 15.42 -4.15
CA SER A 55 -6.49 14.68 -4.65
C SER A 55 -6.84 13.34 -5.28
N THR A 56 -7.98 12.75 -4.95
CA THR A 56 -8.36 11.42 -5.46
C THR A 56 -8.87 11.46 -6.90
N MET A 57 -9.27 12.60 -7.42
CA MET A 57 -9.86 12.70 -8.77
C MET A 57 -11.02 11.71 -8.97
N GLY A 58 -11.83 11.52 -7.93
CA GLY A 58 -12.99 10.63 -7.96
C GLY A 58 -12.71 9.18 -7.55
N ALA A 59 -11.45 8.78 -7.39
CA ALA A 59 -11.11 7.41 -7.01
C ALA A 59 -11.74 6.98 -5.69
N ILE A 60 -11.98 7.91 -4.77
CA ILE A 60 -12.63 7.64 -3.49
C ILE A 60 -14.00 6.96 -3.64
N TYR A 61 -14.67 7.16 -4.78
CA TYR A 61 -15.99 6.57 -5.04
C TYR A 61 -15.90 5.21 -5.74
N ARG A 62 -14.73 4.82 -6.22
CA ARG A 62 -14.56 3.61 -7.03
C ARG A 62 -13.68 2.55 -6.39
N VAL A 63 -12.71 2.95 -5.56
CA VAL A 63 -11.81 2.01 -4.88
C VAL A 63 -12.39 1.71 -3.49
N PRO A 64 -12.72 0.45 -3.18
CA PRO A 64 -13.16 0.10 -1.83
C PRO A 64 -12.09 0.40 -0.81
N PHE A 65 -12.48 0.95 0.33
CA PHE A 65 -11.55 1.25 1.41
C PHE A 65 -12.14 0.88 2.77
N LEU A 66 -11.25 0.68 3.74
CA LEU A 66 -11.62 0.34 5.11
C LEU A 66 -10.65 1.00 6.08
N TYR A 67 -11.17 1.69 7.09
CA TYR A 67 -10.41 2.06 8.29
C TYR A 67 -10.55 0.95 9.32
N THR A 68 -9.47 0.63 10.00
CA THR A 68 -9.51 -0.36 11.07
C THR A 68 -8.77 0.13 12.31
N GLU A 69 -9.34 -0.16 13.47
CA GLU A 69 -8.66 0.06 14.75
C GLU A 69 -7.68 -1.08 15.07
N ASP A 70 -7.89 -2.26 14.49
CA ASP A 70 -7.04 -3.43 14.68
C ASP A 70 -6.27 -3.75 13.39
N PHE A 71 -5.30 -2.91 13.09
CA PHE A 71 -4.50 -3.04 11.87
C PHE A 71 -3.70 -4.36 11.86
N TYR A 72 -3.16 -4.75 13.01
CA TYR A 72 -2.38 -5.99 13.12
C TYR A 72 -3.26 -7.22 12.90
N GLY A 73 -4.45 -7.23 13.50
CA GLY A 73 -5.38 -8.34 13.34
C GLY A 73 -5.82 -8.51 11.89
N ILE A 74 -6.08 -7.40 11.18
CA ILE A 74 -6.50 -7.50 9.79
C ILE A 74 -5.35 -7.93 8.88
N ILE A 75 -4.13 -7.49 9.13
CA ILE A 75 -2.96 -7.97 8.38
C ILE A 75 -2.80 -9.48 8.56
N THR A 76 -2.97 -9.97 9.76
CA THR A 76 -2.89 -11.41 10.07
C THR A 76 -3.91 -12.20 9.25
N LYS A 77 -5.14 -11.70 9.14
CA LYS A 77 -6.17 -12.32 8.30
C LYS A 77 -5.82 -12.27 6.82
N ILE A 78 -5.30 -11.13 6.37
CA ILE A 78 -4.91 -10.94 4.97
C ILE A 78 -3.80 -11.93 4.57
N LYS A 79 -2.87 -12.22 5.46
CA LYS A 79 -1.80 -13.19 5.21
C LYS A 79 -2.30 -14.59 4.90
N GLU A 80 -3.51 -14.92 5.29
CA GLU A 80 -4.12 -16.24 4.98
C GLU A 80 -4.50 -16.35 3.50
N ILE A 81 -4.71 -15.22 2.83
CA ILE A 81 -5.18 -15.19 1.43
C ILE A 81 -4.27 -14.43 0.47
N CYS A 82 -3.37 -13.60 0.99
CA CYS A 82 -2.44 -12.80 0.20
C CYS A 82 -1.04 -12.94 0.76
N LYS A 83 -0.05 -12.76 -0.10
CA LYS A 83 1.31 -12.53 0.35
C LYS A 83 1.50 -11.04 0.63
N VAL A 84 1.98 -10.70 1.82
CA VAL A 84 2.15 -9.31 2.27
C VAL A 84 3.60 -8.89 2.10
N TYR A 85 3.82 -7.86 1.29
CA TYR A 85 5.12 -7.27 1.03
C TYR A 85 5.16 -5.89 1.69
N ALA A 86 6.16 -5.63 2.49
CA ALA A 86 6.31 -4.34 3.17
C ALA A 86 7.49 -3.56 2.58
N ALA A 87 7.26 -2.31 2.23
CA ALA A 87 8.32 -1.40 1.82
C ALA A 87 9.17 -1.04 3.03
N HIS A 88 10.47 -1.38 2.99
CA HIS A 88 11.34 -1.22 4.14
C HIS A 88 12.80 -1.08 3.72
N LEU A 89 13.50 -0.13 4.34
CA LEU A 89 14.92 0.14 4.01
C LEU A 89 15.84 -1.03 4.33
N LYS A 90 15.47 -1.88 5.28
CA LYS A 90 16.26 -3.06 5.68
C LYS A 90 15.99 -4.30 4.83
N ALA A 91 15.19 -4.18 3.77
CA ALA A 91 14.93 -5.30 2.89
C ALA A 91 16.23 -5.83 2.27
N LYS A 92 16.29 -7.13 2.08
CA LYS A 92 17.46 -7.79 1.47
C LYS A 92 17.41 -7.73 -0.06
N GLN A 93 16.23 -7.59 -0.63
CA GLN A 93 16.05 -7.69 -2.07
C GLN A 93 15.20 -6.52 -2.61
N TYR A 94 15.43 -6.17 -3.87
CA TYR A 94 14.66 -5.14 -4.56
C TYR A 94 13.27 -5.65 -4.91
N TYR A 95 12.31 -4.71 -4.98
CA TYR A 95 10.90 -5.01 -5.21
C TYR A 95 10.63 -5.77 -6.51
N ASP A 96 11.43 -5.54 -7.55
CA ASP A 96 11.21 -6.13 -8.88
C ASP A 96 11.74 -7.57 -9.00
N LYS A 97 12.23 -8.16 -7.90
CA LYS A 97 12.73 -9.54 -7.88
C LYS A 97 11.67 -10.56 -7.45
N TYR A 98 10.44 -10.13 -7.23
CA TYR A 98 9.37 -11.02 -6.77
C TYR A 98 8.26 -11.14 -7.81
N ASN A 99 7.48 -12.21 -7.72
CA ASN A 99 6.33 -12.46 -8.58
C ASN A 99 5.05 -12.02 -7.87
N TYR A 100 4.37 -11.02 -8.40
CA TYR A 100 3.15 -10.45 -7.82
C TYR A 100 1.88 -10.89 -8.56
N LYS A 101 1.92 -11.97 -9.34
CA LYS A 101 0.74 -12.42 -10.08
C LYS A 101 -0.32 -13.05 -9.18
N ALA A 102 0.09 -13.69 -8.09
CA ALA A 102 -0.82 -14.23 -7.08
C ALA A 102 -1.40 -13.09 -6.22
N PRO A 103 -2.42 -13.38 -5.38
CA PRO A 103 -2.96 -12.37 -4.48
C PRO A 103 -1.87 -11.68 -3.66
N THR A 104 -1.84 -10.36 -3.74
CA THR A 104 -0.74 -9.53 -3.23
C THR A 104 -1.28 -8.38 -2.38
N ALA A 105 -0.61 -8.10 -1.27
CA ALA A 105 -0.84 -6.91 -0.47
C ALA A 105 0.48 -6.16 -0.30
N ILE A 106 0.44 -4.84 -0.52
CA ILE A 106 1.59 -3.94 -0.36
C ILE A 106 1.35 -3.08 0.87
N LEU A 107 2.30 -3.10 1.80
CA LEU A 107 2.23 -2.39 3.07
C LEU A 107 3.17 -1.19 3.04
N ILE A 108 2.61 0.00 3.25
CA ILE A 108 3.33 1.28 3.21
C ILE A 108 3.15 1.98 4.57
N GLY A 109 4.25 2.50 5.10
CA GLY A 109 4.26 3.17 6.39
C GLY A 109 4.23 4.68 6.31
N ASN A 110 4.19 5.31 7.48
CA ASN A 110 4.17 6.74 7.67
C ASN A 110 5.28 7.45 6.90
N GLU A 111 4.97 8.65 6.42
CA GLU A 111 5.86 9.44 5.55
C GLU A 111 7.21 9.76 6.19
N SER A 112 7.24 9.97 7.51
CA SER A 112 8.47 10.33 8.23
C SER A 112 9.13 9.12 8.90
N ARG A 113 8.34 8.27 9.54
CA ARG A 113 8.83 7.18 10.40
C ARG A 113 8.90 5.83 9.70
N GLY A 114 8.21 5.68 8.55
CA GLY A 114 8.05 4.39 7.93
C GLY A 114 7.11 3.49 8.73
N LEU A 115 7.21 2.21 8.55
CA LEU A 115 6.44 1.22 9.30
C LEU A 115 6.96 1.06 10.71
N LYS A 116 6.05 0.85 11.66
CA LYS A 116 6.45 0.40 13.00
C LYS A 116 7.11 -0.97 12.89
N GLU A 117 8.05 -1.26 13.80
CA GLU A 117 8.75 -2.54 13.79
C GLU A 117 7.80 -3.72 13.91
N GLU A 118 6.78 -3.60 14.76
CA GLU A 118 5.77 -4.64 14.95
C GLU A 118 4.98 -4.90 13.66
N THR A 119 4.68 -3.84 12.92
CA THR A 119 3.96 -3.95 11.65
C THR A 119 4.83 -4.59 10.58
N ALA A 120 6.07 -4.14 10.45
CA ALA A 120 7.03 -4.71 9.49
C ALA A 120 7.26 -6.19 9.75
N ALA A 121 7.29 -6.60 11.02
CA ALA A 121 7.49 -8.00 11.40
C ALA A 121 6.33 -8.91 10.96
N LEU A 122 5.15 -8.34 10.71
CA LEU A 122 3.99 -9.11 10.22
C LEU A 122 4.08 -9.42 8.72
N ALA A 123 4.86 -8.65 7.97
CA ALA A 123 4.97 -8.88 6.52
C ALA A 123 5.64 -10.22 6.22
N ASP A 124 5.25 -10.83 5.11
CA ASP A 124 5.91 -12.05 4.63
C ASP A 124 7.29 -11.72 4.07
N ILE A 125 7.41 -10.61 3.38
CA ILE A 125 8.66 -10.20 2.72
C ILE A 125 8.81 -8.68 2.84
N LEU A 126 10.03 -8.24 3.14
CA LEU A 126 10.42 -6.83 3.03
C LEU A 126 10.99 -6.60 1.64
N ILE A 127 10.57 -5.50 1.00
CA ILE A 127 11.03 -5.11 -0.33
C ILE A 127 11.50 -3.65 -0.30
N LYS A 128 12.42 -3.31 -1.19
CA LYS A 128 12.93 -1.96 -1.29
C LYS A 128 13.09 -1.52 -2.74
N ILE A 129 13.08 -0.22 -2.93
CA ILE A 129 13.31 0.40 -4.23
C ILE A 129 14.79 0.75 -4.32
N PRO A 130 15.50 0.33 -5.39
CA PRO A 130 16.92 0.67 -5.53
C PRO A 130 17.10 2.17 -5.73
N MET A 131 18.12 2.73 -5.08
CA MET A 131 18.45 4.15 -5.14
C MET A 131 19.88 4.31 -5.58
N LEU A 132 20.12 5.10 -6.64
CA LEU A 132 21.46 5.39 -7.12
C LEU A 132 22.09 6.60 -6.44
N GLY A 133 21.27 7.53 -5.99
CA GLY A 133 21.76 8.76 -5.37
C GLY A 133 21.99 8.62 -3.88
N LYS A 134 22.13 9.77 -3.21
CA LYS A 134 22.37 9.84 -1.77
C LYS A 134 21.10 9.91 -0.95
N VAL A 135 19.93 10.07 -1.59
CA VAL A 135 18.65 10.07 -0.85
C VAL A 135 18.38 8.67 -0.32
N GLU A 136 17.89 8.62 0.92
CA GLU A 136 17.63 7.35 1.61
C GLU A 136 16.26 6.76 1.27
N SER A 137 15.27 7.62 0.95
CA SER A 137 13.92 7.18 0.66
C SER A 137 13.23 8.12 -0.32
N LEU A 138 12.18 7.61 -0.94
CA LEU A 138 11.28 8.39 -1.79
C LEU A 138 10.07 8.86 -0.98
N ASN A 139 9.38 9.88 -1.50
CA ASN A 139 8.05 10.24 -1.01
C ASN A 139 7.17 8.98 -0.94
N ALA A 140 6.38 8.84 0.11
CA ALA A 140 5.58 7.63 0.34
C ALA A 140 4.61 7.34 -0.81
N ALA A 141 3.95 8.36 -1.38
CA ALA A 141 3.03 8.16 -2.50
C ALA A 141 3.78 7.74 -3.77
N VAL A 142 4.99 8.25 -3.98
CA VAL A 142 5.83 7.86 -5.12
C VAL A 142 6.28 6.41 -4.96
N ALA A 143 6.73 6.04 -3.77
CA ALA A 143 7.12 4.65 -3.49
C ALA A 143 5.95 3.70 -3.70
N ALA A 144 4.77 4.04 -3.17
CA ALA A 144 3.56 3.25 -3.35
C ALA A 144 3.22 3.09 -4.84
N ALA A 145 3.34 4.16 -5.62
CA ALA A 145 3.06 4.13 -7.05
C ALA A 145 3.96 3.14 -7.78
N LEU A 146 5.25 3.17 -7.51
CA LEU A 146 6.22 2.25 -8.14
C LEU A 146 5.87 0.80 -7.82
N LEU A 147 5.56 0.51 -6.57
CA LEU A 147 5.25 -0.85 -6.15
C LEU A 147 3.92 -1.33 -6.74
N MET A 148 2.89 -0.51 -6.70
CA MET A 148 1.58 -0.85 -7.26
C MET A 148 1.66 -1.08 -8.77
N TYR A 149 2.41 -0.26 -9.50
CA TYR A 149 2.56 -0.41 -10.95
C TYR A 149 3.44 -1.58 -11.34
N GLU A 150 4.34 -2.02 -10.48
CA GLU A 150 5.07 -3.28 -10.73
C GLU A 150 4.12 -4.47 -10.68
N VAL A 151 3.19 -4.49 -9.72
CA VAL A 151 2.15 -5.52 -9.66
C VAL A 151 1.32 -5.51 -10.95
N TYR A 152 0.85 -4.33 -11.36
CA TYR A 152 0.07 -4.18 -12.58
C TYR A 152 0.86 -4.61 -13.83
N ARG A 153 2.12 -4.18 -13.92
CA ARG A 153 2.98 -4.53 -15.06
C ARG A 153 3.06 -6.04 -15.24
N GLN A 154 3.25 -6.77 -14.16
CA GLN A 154 3.34 -8.23 -14.22
C GLN A 154 2.02 -8.89 -14.62
N ARG A 155 0.89 -8.29 -14.26
CA ARG A 155 -0.44 -8.89 -14.46
C ARG A 155 -1.07 -8.58 -15.81
N ARG A 156 -0.65 -7.50 -16.47
CA ARG A 156 -1.28 -7.04 -17.72
C ARG A 156 -0.85 -7.82 -18.97
N ASN A 157 0.04 -8.75 -18.82
CA ASN A 157 0.56 -9.54 -19.95
C ASN A 157 -0.10 -10.91 -20.01
#